data_a912661b6feba79785f2d794781e1442
#
_entry.id   a912661b6feba79785f2d794781e1442
#
_cell.length_a   1.000
_cell.length_b   1.000
_cell.length_c   1.000
_cell.angle_alpha   90.00
_cell.angle_beta   90.00
_cell.angle_gamma   90.00
#
_symmetry.space_group_name_H-M   'P 1'
#
loop_
_entity.id
_entity.type
_entity.pdbx_description
1 polymer ?
#
loop_
_entity_poly.entity_id
_entity_poly.type
_entity_poly.pdbx_seq_one_letter_code
_entity_poly.pdbx_strand_id
1 'polypeptide(L)'
;MTPQLEIQLITAVTAAACALVGVFLVLRRSALLSDAISHAILPGIVVAFFWTGSLSSPLLLVAAAATGVLTVAAIEAIGRTRLVRQDAAIGLVFPALFSIGVVLIARYAGDVHLDTDAVLLGDPAFAWIDRFDAFGRDLGPTALWRMGTVLAVVALFVGLFYKELKLTTFDAALAAALGFAPAAINYAFVAVVSVVAVGAFDVVGSILVVALMVAPPSAALLLSDRLPRVLGLSVLIGVASALGGYALARALDASIAGSMAVVAGLLFGAAVAFAPGRGLVAQARRQARQRVAFAQRMLLVHLLHHEGTPDAERECRVDHLEEHLHWSGAFAARAVRAAERRGAVERQGAALALTTAGRVAARRAMTE
;
A
#
# COMPACT_ATOMS: atom_id res chain seq x y z
N MET A 1 -11.23 18.26 26.70
CA MET A 1 -10.60 18.48 25.38
C MET A 1 -11.61 19.15 24.47
N THR A 2 -11.18 19.84 23.39
CA THR A 2 -12.14 20.36 22.40
C THR A 2 -12.63 19.22 21.51
N PRO A 3 -13.90 19.20 21.04
CA PRO A 3 -14.41 18.15 20.15
C PRO A 3 -13.53 17.90 18.91
N GLN A 4 -12.95 18.97 18.40
CA GLN A 4 -12.06 18.92 17.24
C GLN A 4 -10.78 18.11 17.50
N LEU A 5 -10.18 18.26 18.67
CA LEU A 5 -8.99 17.52 19.07
C LEU A 5 -9.33 16.04 19.33
N GLU A 6 -10.50 15.77 19.91
CA GLU A 6 -10.99 14.42 20.15
C GLU A 6 -11.17 13.66 18.83
N ILE A 7 -11.83 14.26 17.82
CA ILE A 7 -11.99 13.68 16.49
C ILE A 7 -10.61 13.38 15.84
N GLN A 8 -9.69 14.34 15.92
CA GLN A 8 -8.34 14.14 15.35
C GLN A 8 -7.57 13.01 16.04
N LEU A 9 -7.67 12.89 17.36
CA LEU A 9 -7.03 11.81 18.10
C LEU A 9 -7.64 10.44 17.78
N ILE A 10 -8.98 10.36 17.76
CA ILE A 10 -9.69 9.13 17.41
C ILE A 10 -9.29 8.65 16.01
N THR A 11 -9.34 9.55 15.04
CA THR A 11 -9.01 9.21 13.64
C THR A 11 -7.54 8.89 13.46
N ALA A 12 -6.61 9.56 14.16
CA ALA A 12 -5.19 9.27 14.12
C ALA A 12 -4.86 7.89 14.73
N VAL A 13 -5.47 7.53 15.86
CA VAL A 13 -5.32 6.22 16.51
C VAL A 13 -5.88 5.11 15.61
N THR A 14 -7.05 5.34 15.01
CA THR A 14 -7.67 4.41 14.05
C THR A 14 -6.77 4.21 12.82
N ALA A 15 -6.26 5.29 12.25
CA ALA A 15 -5.34 5.24 11.12
C ALA A 15 -4.05 4.47 11.45
N ALA A 16 -3.49 4.68 12.65
CA ALA A 16 -2.31 3.95 13.10
C ALA A 16 -2.56 2.43 13.22
N ALA A 17 -3.71 2.02 13.80
CA ALA A 17 -4.09 0.62 13.92
C ALA A 17 -4.26 -0.04 12.53
N CYS A 18 -5.01 0.61 11.63
CA CYS A 18 -5.22 0.15 10.25
C CYS A 18 -3.89 0.05 9.48
N ALA A 19 -3.01 1.06 9.60
CA ALA A 19 -1.73 1.09 8.91
C ALA A 19 -0.79 -0.03 9.37
N LEU A 20 -0.76 -0.38 10.65
CA LEU A 20 0.10 -1.46 11.18
C LEU A 20 -0.27 -2.83 10.60
N VAL A 21 -1.54 -3.21 10.64
CA VAL A 21 -1.99 -4.50 10.05
C VAL A 21 -1.92 -4.47 8.54
N GLY A 22 -2.19 -3.33 7.93
CA GLY A 22 -2.15 -3.10 6.49
C GLY A 22 -0.79 -3.42 5.87
N VAL A 23 0.34 -3.18 6.55
CA VAL A 23 1.67 -3.54 6.05
C VAL A 23 1.76 -5.02 5.72
N PHE A 24 1.31 -5.89 6.60
CA PHE A 24 1.36 -7.33 6.37
C PHE A 24 0.32 -7.79 5.34
N LEU A 25 -0.86 -7.16 5.27
CA LEU A 25 -1.87 -7.43 4.24
C LEU A 25 -1.33 -7.13 2.85
N VAL A 26 -0.68 -5.97 2.66
CA VAL A 26 -0.11 -5.57 1.37
C VAL A 26 1.08 -6.46 1.00
N LEU A 27 1.98 -6.77 1.95
CA LEU A 27 3.11 -7.67 1.71
C LEU A 27 2.68 -9.09 1.31
N ARG A 28 1.58 -9.60 1.89
CA ARG A 28 0.98 -10.90 1.56
C ARG A 28 0.13 -10.87 0.29
N ARG A 29 0.02 -9.72 -0.39
CA ARG A 29 -0.85 -9.51 -1.56
C ARG A 29 -2.32 -9.82 -1.28
N SER A 30 -2.76 -9.63 -0.05
CA SER A 30 -4.12 -9.91 0.44
C SER A 30 -4.87 -8.62 0.79
N ALA A 31 -4.57 -7.51 0.13
CA ALA A 31 -5.23 -6.23 0.39
C ALA A 31 -6.76 -6.29 0.20
N LEU A 32 -7.22 -7.04 -0.81
CA LEU A 32 -8.66 -7.29 -1.04
C LEU A 32 -9.34 -8.10 0.09
N LEU A 33 -8.54 -8.81 0.89
CA LEU A 33 -9.06 -9.58 2.02
C LEU A 33 -9.57 -8.65 3.13
N SER A 34 -8.99 -7.46 3.31
CA SER A 34 -9.49 -6.48 4.28
C SER A 34 -10.90 -6.04 3.95
N ASP A 35 -11.17 -5.75 2.68
CA ASP A 35 -12.50 -5.37 2.20
C ASP A 35 -13.50 -6.53 2.35
N ALA A 36 -13.09 -7.74 1.93
CA ALA A 36 -13.91 -8.95 2.05
C ALA A 36 -14.26 -9.27 3.52
N ILE A 37 -13.30 -9.20 4.44
CA ILE A 37 -13.54 -9.41 5.88
C ILE A 37 -14.52 -8.37 6.37
N SER A 38 -14.32 -7.14 6.00
CA SER A 38 -15.10 -6.00 6.42
C SER A 38 -16.61 -6.18 6.23
N HIS A 39 -17.00 -6.69 5.11
CA HIS A 39 -18.41 -6.96 4.79
C HIS A 39 -18.89 -8.34 5.26
N ALA A 40 -18.02 -9.36 5.25
CA ALA A 40 -18.36 -10.73 5.62
C ALA A 40 -18.62 -10.92 7.12
N ILE A 41 -18.22 -9.98 7.98
CA ILE A 41 -18.43 -10.07 9.43
C ILE A 41 -19.88 -9.80 9.88
N LEU A 42 -20.71 -9.23 9.00
CA LEU A 42 -22.10 -8.85 9.32
C LEU A 42 -22.92 -9.99 9.97
N PRO A 43 -22.94 -11.23 9.44
CA PRO A 43 -23.72 -12.30 10.07
C PRO A 43 -23.25 -12.61 11.49
N GLY A 44 -21.95 -12.53 11.78
CA GLY A 44 -21.45 -12.73 13.15
C GLY A 44 -21.89 -11.64 14.10
N ILE A 45 -21.86 -10.39 13.68
CA ILE A 45 -22.36 -9.25 14.46
C ILE A 45 -23.85 -9.44 14.76
N VAL A 46 -24.65 -9.80 13.75
CA VAL A 46 -26.11 -10.00 13.90
C VAL A 46 -26.43 -11.14 14.85
N VAL A 47 -25.75 -12.28 14.73
CA VAL A 47 -25.94 -13.42 15.66
C VAL A 47 -25.58 -13.05 17.11
N ALA A 48 -24.46 -12.34 17.30
CA ALA A 48 -24.06 -11.87 18.62
C ALA A 48 -25.06 -10.83 19.19
N PHE A 49 -25.59 -9.97 18.35
CA PHE A 49 -26.64 -9.03 18.73
C PHE A 49 -27.92 -9.73 19.20
N PHE A 50 -28.35 -10.80 18.52
CA PHE A 50 -29.52 -11.58 18.97
C PHE A 50 -29.35 -12.20 20.34
N TRP A 51 -28.11 -12.51 20.76
CA TRP A 51 -27.83 -13.05 22.09
C TRP A 51 -27.69 -11.97 23.16
N THR A 52 -27.14 -10.81 22.82
CA THR A 52 -26.82 -9.75 23.79
C THR A 52 -27.88 -8.68 23.90
N GLY A 53 -28.67 -8.46 22.84
CA GLY A 53 -29.62 -7.35 22.74
C GLY A 53 -28.97 -5.96 22.76
N SER A 54 -27.63 -5.88 22.66
CA SER A 54 -26.87 -4.63 22.79
C SER A 54 -25.79 -4.54 21.69
N LEU A 55 -25.74 -3.41 21.02
CA LEU A 55 -24.73 -3.10 19.99
C LEU A 55 -23.36 -2.72 20.62
N SER A 56 -23.32 -2.37 21.90
CA SER A 56 -22.10 -1.99 22.60
C SER A 56 -21.38 -3.17 23.29
N SER A 57 -21.91 -4.40 23.16
CA SER A 57 -21.35 -5.58 23.80
C SER A 57 -19.98 -5.98 23.21
N PRO A 58 -18.95 -6.24 24.07
CA PRO A 58 -17.66 -6.79 23.60
C PRO A 58 -17.79 -8.11 22.83
N LEU A 59 -18.90 -8.85 23.03
CA LEU A 59 -19.16 -10.11 22.33
C LEU A 59 -19.32 -9.92 20.83
N LEU A 60 -19.76 -8.74 20.37
CA LEU A 60 -19.84 -8.41 18.95
C LEU A 60 -18.46 -8.42 18.29
N LEU A 61 -17.44 -7.87 18.98
CA LEU A 61 -16.04 -7.89 18.48
C LEU A 61 -15.51 -9.33 18.36
N VAL A 62 -15.82 -10.17 19.34
CA VAL A 62 -15.40 -11.58 19.33
C VAL A 62 -16.11 -12.34 18.20
N ALA A 63 -17.42 -12.15 18.04
CA ALA A 63 -18.19 -12.77 16.96
C ALA A 63 -17.73 -12.31 15.57
N ALA A 64 -17.45 -11.03 15.42
CA ALA A 64 -16.92 -10.48 14.19
C ALA A 64 -15.53 -11.04 13.87
N ALA A 65 -14.62 -11.13 14.86
CA ALA A 65 -13.32 -11.76 14.69
C ALA A 65 -13.45 -13.24 14.27
N ALA A 66 -14.35 -13.98 14.91
CA ALA A 66 -14.62 -15.38 14.59
C ALA A 66 -15.17 -15.53 13.14
N THR A 67 -16.09 -14.65 12.73
CA THR A 67 -16.64 -14.65 11.37
C THR A 67 -15.58 -14.24 10.34
N GLY A 68 -14.69 -13.31 10.66
CA GLY A 68 -13.55 -12.97 9.80
C GLY A 68 -12.61 -14.16 9.60
N VAL A 69 -12.31 -14.91 10.66
CA VAL A 69 -11.52 -16.16 10.56
C VAL A 69 -12.26 -17.21 9.72
N LEU A 70 -13.56 -17.37 9.92
CA LEU A 70 -14.39 -18.27 9.12
C LEU A 70 -14.39 -17.88 7.63
N THR A 71 -14.47 -16.59 7.34
CA THR A 71 -14.39 -16.05 5.97
C THR A 71 -13.09 -16.47 5.29
N VAL A 72 -11.95 -16.28 5.97
CA VAL A 72 -10.64 -16.65 5.41
C VAL A 72 -10.52 -18.15 5.28
N ALA A 73 -11.00 -18.92 6.26
CA ALA A 73 -11.00 -20.38 6.18
C ALA A 73 -11.83 -20.88 4.97
N ALA A 74 -12.99 -20.27 4.71
CA ALA A 74 -13.82 -20.58 3.55
C ALA A 74 -13.12 -20.22 2.23
N ILE A 75 -12.51 -19.05 2.14
CA ILE A 75 -11.71 -18.61 0.97
C ILE A 75 -10.55 -19.58 0.71
N GLU A 76 -9.80 -19.96 1.76
CA GLU A 76 -8.71 -20.93 1.63
C GLU A 76 -9.20 -22.33 1.24
N ALA A 77 -10.33 -22.78 1.80
CA ALA A 77 -10.91 -24.08 1.45
C ALA A 77 -11.27 -24.14 -0.04
N ILE A 78 -11.91 -23.09 -0.58
CA ILE A 78 -12.22 -22.99 -2.00
C ILE A 78 -10.93 -22.91 -2.83
N GLY A 79 -9.96 -22.08 -2.42
CA GLY A 79 -8.67 -21.93 -3.11
C GLY A 79 -7.86 -23.23 -3.19
N ARG A 80 -7.94 -24.10 -2.16
CA ARG A 80 -7.27 -25.41 -2.14
C ARG A 80 -7.82 -26.39 -3.18
N THR A 81 -9.05 -26.20 -3.63
CA THR A 81 -9.64 -27.04 -4.71
C THR A 81 -8.96 -26.79 -6.06
N ARG A 82 -8.24 -25.68 -6.21
CA ARG A 82 -7.61 -25.20 -7.47
C ARG A 82 -8.59 -25.02 -8.63
N LEU A 83 -9.88 -25.10 -8.38
CA LEU A 83 -10.93 -24.86 -9.39
C LEU A 83 -11.11 -23.37 -9.65
N VAL A 84 -10.83 -22.54 -8.65
CA VAL A 84 -11.03 -21.08 -8.70
C VAL A 84 -9.74 -20.36 -8.25
N ARG A 85 -9.47 -19.21 -8.86
CA ARG A 85 -8.38 -18.33 -8.39
C ARG A 85 -8.76 -17.70 -7.06
N GLN A 86 -7.77 -17.32 -6.26
CA GLN A 86 -7.96 -16.73 -4.95
C GLN A 86 -8.87 -15.49 -4.98
N ASP A 87 -8.69 -14.61 -5.97
CA ASP A 87 -9.53 -13.41 -6.12
C ASP A 87 -11.00 -13.75 -6.36
N ALA A 88 -11.27 -14.79 -7.15
CA ALA A 88 -12.62 -15.26 -7.40
C ALA A 88 -13.23 -15.96 -6.16
N ALA A 89 -12.43 -16.66 -5.36
CA ALA A 89 -12.87 -17.24 -4.09
C ALA A 89 -13.28 -16.13 -3.09
N ILE A 90 -12.54 -15.04 -3.03
CA ILE A 90 -12.89 -13.85 -2.24
C ILE A 90 -14.23 -13.30 -2.73
N GLY A 91 -14.38 -13.05 -4.05
CA GLY A 91 -15.60 -12.50 -4.65
C GLY A 91 -16.83 -13.40 -4.53
N LEU A 92 -16.67 -14.70 -4.20
CA LEU A 92 -17.77 -15.63 -3.96
C LEU A 92 -18.18 -15.65 -2.47
N VAL A 93 -17.21 -15.73 -1.56
CA VAL A 93 -17.45 -15.96 -0.13
C VAL A 93 -18.02 -14.72 0.54
N PHE A 94 -17.43 -13.52 0.29
CA PHE A 94 -17.87 -12.34 1.02
C PHE A 94 -19.31 -11.92 0.69
N PRO A 95 -19.77 -11.90 -0.60
CA PRO A 95 -21.17 -11.56 -0.88
C PRO A 95 -22.15 -12.59 -0.34
N ALA A 96 -21.76 -13.88 -0.31
CA ALA A 96 -22.60 -14.93 0.26
C ALA A 96 -22.79 -14.71 1.78
N LEU A 97 -21.72 -14.47 2.52
CA LEU A 97 -21.80 -14.18 3.96
C LEU A 97 -22.54 -12.87 4.24
N PHE A 98 -22.23 -11.81 3.48
CA PHE A 98 -22.94 -10.54 3.59
C PHE A 98 -24.45 -10.70 3.38
N SER A 99 -24.84 -11.42 2.32
CA SER A 99 -26.27 -11.69 2.02
C SER A 99 -26.96 -12.45 3.15
N ILE A 100 -26.26 -13.42 3.78
CA ILE A 100 -26.78 -14.13 4.96
C ILE A 100 -27.05 -13.12 6.10
N GLY A 101 -26.09 -12.21 6.35
CA GLY A 101 -26.26 -11.16 7.35
C GLY A 101 -27.46 -10.26 7.08
N VAL A 102 -27.61 -9.79 5.83
CA VAL A 102 -28.75 -8.94 5.41
C VAL A 102 -30.09 -9.68 5.57
N VAL A 103 -30.14 -10.95 5.15
CA VAL A 103 -31.36 -11.77 5.32
C VAL A 103 -31.72 -11.96 6.81
N LEU A 104 -30.72 -12.19 7.66
CA LEU A 104 -30.94 -12.32 9.11
C LEU A 104 -31.50 -11.01 9.71
N ILE A 105 -30.96 -9.86 9.33
CA ILE A 105 -31.46 -8.54 9.76
C ILE A 105 -32.90 -8.36 9.27
N ALA A 106 -33.14 -8.52 7.98
CA ALA A 106 -34.47 -8.30 7.38
C ALA A 106 -35.55 -9.21 7.97
N ARG A 107 -35.19 -10.45 8.37
CA ARG A 107 -36.16 -11.44 8.86
C ARG A 107 -36.44 -11.32 10.35
N TYR A 108 -35.44 -10.96 11.17
CA TYR A 108 -35.48 -11.09 12.62
C TYR A 108 -35.21 -9.79 13.39
N ALA A 109 -34.73 -8.74 12.71
CA ALA A 109 -34.42 -7.46 13.33
C ALA A 109 -35.16 -6.27 12.67
N GLY A 110 -36.28 -6.53 12.00
CA GLY A 110 -37.06 -5.52 11.25
C GLY A 110 -37.60 -4.35 12.11
N ASP A 111 -37.77 -4.57 13.42
CA ASP A 111 -38.22 -3.55 14.38
C ASP A 111 -37.04 -2.77 15.02
N VAL A 112 -35.82 -3.23 14.81
CA VAL A 112 -34.62 -2.53 15.26
C VAL A 112 -34.05 -1.81 14.04
N HIS A 113 -33.83 -0.50 14.13
CA HIS A 113 -33.14 0.30 13.10
C HIS A 113 -31.65 -0.12 13.03
N LEU A 114 -31.41 -1.41 12.75
CA LEU A 114 -30.17 -1.92 12.23
C LEU A 114 -30.16 -1.61 10.74
N ASP A 115 -30.19 -0.31 10.42
CA ASP A 115 -29.96 0.12 9.05
C ASP A 115 -28.55 -0.36 8.66
N THR A 116 -28.46 -1.14 7.60
CA THR A 116 -27.18 -1.60 7.08
C THR A 116 -26.25 -0.41 6.84
N ASP A 117 -26.83 0.74 6.53
CA ASP A 117 -26.10 2.00 6.38
C ASP A 117 -25.56 2.52 7.73
N ALA A 118 -26.34 2.45 8.81
CA ALA A 118 -25.89 2.92 10.13
C ALA A 118 -24.78 2.03 10.75
N VAL A 119 -24.77 0.72 10.45
CA VAL A 119 -23.74 -0.22 10.91
C VAL A 119 -22.46 -0.11 10.07
N LEU A 120 -22.58 0.31 8.80
CA LEU A 120 -21.45 0.38 7.86
C LEU A 120 -20.91 1.78 7.63
N LEU A 121 -21.67 2.84 7.98
CA LEU A 121 -21.33 4.24 7.77
C LEU A 121 -20.94 4.90 9.09
N GLY A 122 -19.85 4.45 9.72
CA GLY A 122 -19.23 5.21 10.80
C GLY A 122 -18.88 6.62 10.32
N ASP A 123 -19.30 7.65 11.04
CA ASP A 123 -18.92 9.03 10.76
C ASP A 123 -18.03 9.58 11.88
N PRO A 124 -16.77 9.91 11.57
CA PRO A 124 -15.85 10.49 12.53
C PRO A 124 -16.40 11.77 13.21
N ALA A 125 -17.33 12.48 12.54
CA ALA A 125 -17.93 13.70 13.09
C ALA A 125 -18.73 13.45 14.37
N PHE A 126 -19.27 12.24 14.55
CA PHE A 126 -20.09 11.86 15.71
C PHE A 126 -19.34 11.00 16.72
N ALA A 127 -18.14 10.51 16.41
CA ALA A 127 -17.37 9.57 17.25
C ALA A 127 -16.97 10.13 18.64
N TRP A 128 -17.06 11.44 18.86
CA TRP A 128 -16.76 12.10 20.14
C TRP A 128 -17.96 12.22 21.08
N ILE A 129 -19.18 11.95 20.59
CA ILE A 129 -20.44 12.18 21.34
C ILE A 129 -20.59 11.14 22.47
N ASP A 130 -20.30 9.88 22.17
CA ASP A 130 -20.38 8.79 23.15
C ASP A 130 -19.21 8.87 24.13
N ARG A 131 -19.55 9.10 25.43
CA ARG A 131 -18.57 9.38 26.48
C ARG A 131 -18.38 8.17 27.39
N PHE A 132 -17.15 7.93 27.75
CA PHE A 132 -16.78 6.89 28.70
C PHE A 132 -16.68 7.47 30.11
N ASP A 133 -17.72 7.20 30.92
CA ASP A 133 -17.78 7.61 32.30
C ASP A 133 -17.33 6.48 33.22
N ALA A 134 -16.24 6.68 33.96
CA ALA A 134 -15.79 5.77 34.99
C ALA A 134 -15.49 6.52 36.30
N PHE A 135 -15.92 5.95 37.39
CA PHE A 135 -15.73 6.51 38.75
C PHE A 135 -16.29 7.94 38.92
N GLY A 136 -17.38 8.27 38.18
CA GLY A 136 -17.99 9.60 38.22
C GLY A 136 -17.18 10.70 37.56
N ARG A 137 -16.23 10.34 36.68
CA ARG A 137 -15.43 11.27 35.87
C ARG A 137 -15.58 10.91 34.42
N ASP A 138 -15.78 11.95 33.60
CA ASP A 138 -15.71 11.83 32.13
C ASP A 138 -14.24 11.63 31.71
N LEU A 139 -13.93 10.43 31.20
CA LEU A 139 -12.61 10.04 30.74
C LEU A 139 -12.41 10.28 29.23
N GLY A 140 -13.40 10.90 28.55
CA GLY A 140 -13.35 11.23 27.13
C GLY A 140 -14.16 10.26 26.24
N PRO A 141 -14.00 10.36 24.91
CA PRO A 141 -14.80 9.57 23.98
C PRO A 141 -14.55 8.07 24.10
N THR A 142 -15.62 7.28 24.14
CA THR A 142 -15.56 5.80 24.18
C THR A 142 -14.81 5.24 22.97
N ALA A 143 -14.99 5.85 21.79
CA ALA A 143 -14.28 5.48 20.58
C ALA A 143 -12.75 5.58 20.72
N LEU A 144 -12.23 6.60 21.44
CA LEU A 144 -10.80 6.76 21.67
C LEU A 144 -10.23 5.62 22.53
N TRP A 145 -10.92 5.24 23.60
CA TRP A 145 -10.51 4.14 24.46
C TRP A 145 -10.57 2.79 23.74
N ARG A 146 -11.64 2.55 22.99
CA ARG A 146 -11.81 1.34 22.19
C ARG A 146 -10.71 1.21 21.14
N MET A 147 -10.50 2.23 20.30
CA MET A 147 -9.46 2.19 19.27
C MET A 147 -8.05 2.25 19.85
N GLY A 148 -7.85 2.91 20.98
CA GLY A 148 -6.60 2.89 21.74
C GLY A 148 -6.24 1.49 22.21
N THR A 149 -7.23 0.75 22.75
CA THR A 149 -7.06 -0.65 23.15
C THR A 149 -6.76 -1.54 21.94
N VAL A 150 -7.49 -1.37 20.84
CA VAL A 150 -7.24 -2.10 19.59
C VAL A 150 -5.82 -1.83 19.08
N LEU A 151 -5.39 -0.57 19.04
CA LEU A 151 -4.03 -0.21 18.65
C LEU A 151 -2.98 -0.86 19.56
N ALA A 152 -3.20 -0.85 20.89
CA ALA A 152 -2.29 -1.47 21.85
C ALA A 152 -2.19 -3.00 21.62
N VAL A 153 -3.32 -3.68 21.39
CA VAL A 153 -3.36 -5.12 21.06
C VAL A 153 -2.62 -5.40 19.76
N VAL A 154 -2.85 -4.61 18.71
CA VAL A 154 -2.15 -4.73 17.42
C VAL A 154 -0.66 -4.52 17.58
N ALA A 155 -0.24 -3.45 18.26
CA ALA A 155 1.16 -3.14 18.47
C ALA A 155 1.86 -4.24 19.29
N LEU A 156 1.20 -4.75 20.33
CA LEU A 156 1.68 -5.87 21.13
C LEU A 156 1.78 -7.15 20.28
N PHE A 157 0.77 -7.49 19.50
CA PHE A 157 0.77 -8.65 18.61
C PHE A 157 1.89 -8.57 17.58
N VAL A 158 1.99 -7.45 16.88
CA VAL A 158 3.06 -7.23 15.89
C VAL A 158 4.44 -7.24 16.56
N GLY A 159 4.58 -6.68 17.76
CA GLY A 159 5.85 -6.68 18.50
C GLY A 159 6.28 -8.08 18.95
N LEU A 160 5.36 -8.83 19.57
CA LEU A 160 5.62 -10.18 20.09
C LEU A 160 5.89 -11.17 18.95
N PHE A 161 5.06 -11.16 17.90
CA PHE A 161 5.13 -12.07 16.78
C PHE A 161 5.87 -11.49 15.56
N TYR A 162 6.71 -10.47 15.78
CA TYR A 162 7.40 -9.78 14.68
C TYR A 162 8.23 -10.74 13.81
N LYS A 163 8.96 -11.66 14.44
CA LYS A 163 9.83 -12.64 13.74
C LYS A 163 9.00 -13.63 12.93
N GLU A 164 7.96 -14.17 13.55
CA GLU A 164 7.05 -15.14 12.97
C GLU A 164 6.25 -14.52 11.82
N LEU A 165 5.68 -13.32 12.03
CA LEU A 165 4.99 -12.58 10.99
C LEU A 165 5.88 -12.27 9.80
N LYS A 166 7.11 -11.81 10.06
CA LYS A 166 8.10 -11.56 9.00
C LYS A 166 8.39 -12.84 8.23
N LEU A 167 8.74 -13.93 8.92
CA LEU A 167 9.13 -15.18 8.28
C LEU A 167 7.97 -15.79 7.48
N THR A 168 6.78 -15.89 8.06
CA THR A 168 5.60 -16.45 7.37
C THR A 168 5.10 -15.58 6.21
N THR A 169 5.37 -14.28 6.24
CA THR A 169 5.00 -13.37 5.16
C THR A 169 5.91 -13.50 3.94
N PHE A 170 7.22 -13.71 4.15
CA PHE A 170 8.17 -13.80 3.04
C PHE A 170 8.45 -15.24 2.58
N ASP A 171 8.44 -16.20 3.50
CA ASP A 171 8.70 -17.61 3.18
C ASP A 171 7.99 -18.54 4.19
N ALA A 172 6.77 -18.93 3.86
CA ALA A 172 5.96 -19.81 4.68
C ALA A 172 6.53 -21.25 4.73
N ALA A 173 7.23 -21.70 3.66
CA ALA A 173 7.84 -23.02 3.61
C ALA A 173 9.03 -23.10 4.57
N LEU A 174 9.90 -22.10 4.56
CA LEU A 174 11.00 -21.98 5.52
C LEU A 174 10.48 -21.89 6.96
N ALA A 175 9.41 -21.10 7.19
CA ALA A 175 8.80 -21.02 8.52
C ALA A 175 8.36 -22.39 9.02
N ALA A 176 7.71 -23.20 8.19
CA ALA A 176 7.30 -24.57 8.53
C ALA A 176 8.51 -25.48 8.79
N ALA A 177 9.56 -25.38 7.97
CA ALA A 177 10.79 -26.17 8.13
C ALA A 177 11.52 -25.85 9.45
N LEU A 178 11.41 -24.61 9.94
CA LEU A 178 11.96 -24.16 11.22
C LEU A 178 11.06 -24.47 12.43
N GLY A 179 9.95 -25.21 12.23
CA GLY A 179 9.05 -25.65 13.30
C GLY A 179 7.97 -24.63 13.70
N PHE A 180 7.84 -23.51 12.98
CA PHE A 180 6.70 -22.61 13.17
C PHE A 180 5.43 -23.17 12.53
N ALA A 181 4.27 -22.71 12.96
CA ALA A 181 2.97 -23.08 12.40
C ALA A 181 2.41 -21.92 11.53
N PRO A 182 2.77 -21.79 10.23
CA PRO A 182 2.37 -20.65 9.40
C PRO A 182 0.86 -20.45 9.33
N ALA A 183 0.08 -21.55 9.32
CA ALA A 183 -1.37 -21.49 9.31
C ALA A 183 -1.93 -20.87 10.59
N ALA A 184 -1.43 -21.27 11.78
CA ALA A 184 -1.87 -20.69 13.06
C ALA A 184 -1.56 -19.19 13.15
N ILE A 185 -0.35 -18.78 12.71
CA ILE A 185 0.04 -17.37 12.66
C ILE A 185 -0.83 -16.59 11.68
N ASN A 186 -1.19 -17.19 10.53
CA ASN A 186 -2.07 -16.57 9.56
C ASN A 186 -3.49 -16.35 10.15
N TYR A 187 -4.08 -17.35 10.77
CA TYR A 187 -5.41 -17.23 11.39
C TYR A 187 -5.41 -16.24 12.56
N ALA A 188 -4.37 -16.25 13.40
CA ALA A 188 -4.22 -15.25 14.46
C ALA A 188 -4.11 -13.83 13.89
N PHE A 189 -3.33 -13.64 12.83
CA PHE A 189 -3.22 -12.36 12.14
C PHE A 189 -4.55 -11.90 11.55
N VAL A 190 -5.29 -12.80 10.89
CA VAL A 190 -6.62 -12.52 10.34
C VAL A 190 -7.61 -12.12 11.44
N ALA A 191 -7.59 -12.82 12.59
CA ALA A 191 -8.42 -12.44 13.73
C ALA A 191 -8.12 -11.00 14.21
N VAL A 192 -6.84 -10.64 14.29
CA VAL A 192 -6.42 -9.27 14.63
C VAL A 192 -6.89 -8.26 13.58
N VAL A 193 -6.74 -8.58 12.28
CA VAL A 193 -7.25 -7.73 11.18
C VAL A 193 -8.76 -7.53 11.30
N SER A 194 -9.53 -8.59 11.61
CA SER A 194 -10.97 -8.52 11.77
C SER A 194 -11.38 -7.62 12.96
N VAL A 195 -10.67 -7.72 14.08
CA VAL A 195 -10.89 -6.83 15.25
C VAL A 195 -10.63 -5.37 14.89
N VAL A 196 -9.54 -5.09 14.15
CA VAL A 196 -9.24 -3.73 13.68
C VAL A 196 -10.31 -3.23 12.74
N ALA A 197 -10.72 -4.05 11.78
CA ALA A 197 -11.75 -3.68 10.79
C ALA A 197 -13.06 -3.31 11.48
N VAL A 198 -13.57 -4.17 12.38
CA VAL A 198 -14.82 -3.94 13.12
C VAL A 198 -14.74 -2.70 13.99
N GLY A 199 -13.66 -2.57 14.79
CA GLY A 199 -13.48 -1.41 15.65
C GLY A 199 -13.36 -0.09 14.88
N ALA A 200 -12.74 -0.14 13.71
CA ALA A 200 -12.55 1.03 12.87
C ALA A 200 -13.82 1.41 12.08
N PHE A 201 -14.65 0.43 11.67
CA PHE A 201 -15.88 0.71 10.92
C PHE A 201 -16.84 1.63 11.63
N ASP A 202 -17.10 1.35 12.87
CA ASP A 202 -17.97 2.14 13.71
C ASP A 202 -17.49 3.60 13.88
N VAL A 203 -16.19 3.83 13.71
CA VAL A 203 -15.56 5.15 13.89
C VAL A 203 -15.45 5.91 12.56
N VAL A 204 -15.00 5.24 11.49
CA VAL A 204 -14.58 5.95 10.26
C VAL A 204 -15.27 5.43 8.98
N GLY A 205 -16.08 4.39 9.10
CA GLY A 205 -16.77 3.75 7.98
C GLY A 205 -15.89 2.84 7.14
N SER A 206 -16.55 1.96 6.36
CA SER A 206 -15.91 0.87 5.62
C SER A 206 -14.90 1.36 4.57
N ILE A 207 -15.27 2.37 3.78
CA ILE A 207 -14.44 2.88 2.69
C ILE A 207 -13.10 3.42 3.21
N LEU A 208 -13.14 4.20 4.31
CA LEU A 208 -11.92 4.76 4.87
C LEU A 208 -11.04 3.71 5.54
N VAL A 209 -11.62 2.69 6.18
CA VAL A 209 -10.84 1.58 6.77
C VAL A 209 -9.99 0.90 5.71
N VAL A 210 -10.59 0.53 4.57
CA VAL A 210 -9.85 -0.08 3.46
C VAL A 210 -8.78 0.86 2.92
N ALA A 211 -9.11 2.14 2.73
CA ALA A 211 -8.13 3.12 2.28
C ALA A 211 -6.93 3.23 3.24
N LEU A 212 -7.16 3.26 4.56
CA LEU A 212 -6.10 3.34 5.58
C LEU A 212 -5.29 2.03 5.73
N MET A 213 -5.90 0.88 5.46
CA MET A 213 -5.18 -0.41 5.45
C MET A 213 -4.33 -0.63 4.21
N VAL A 214 -4.59 0.09 3.10
CA VAL A 214 -3.90 -0.15 1.82
C VAL A 214 -2.99 1.00 1.41
N ALA A 215 -3.47 2.24 1.40
CA ALA A 215 -2.72 3.36 0.84
C ALA A 215 -1.47 3.75 1.67
N PRO A 216 -1.52 3.95 3.00
CA PRO A 216 -0.34 4.27 3.79
C PRO A 216 0.74 3.17 3.76
N PRO A 217 0.40 1.85 3.95
CA PRO A 217 1.38 0.78 3.80
C PRO A 217 2.02 0.72 2.41
N SER A 218 1.22 0.85 1.36
CA SER A 218 1.72 0.82 -0.03
C SER A 218 2.68 1.99 -0.30
N ALA A 219 2.37 3.19 0.20
CA ALA A 219 3.27 4.33 0.14
C ALA A 219 4.59 4.06 0.89
N ALA A 220 4.51 3.51 2.10
CA ALA A 220 5.68 3.18 2.92
C ALA A 220 6.60 2.14 2.26
N LEU A 221 6.02 1.13 1.58
CA LEU A 221 6.76 0.11 0.82
C LEU A 221 7.51 0.68 -0.39
N LEU A 222 7.00 1.74 -0.99
CA LEU A 222 7.71 2.46 -2.06
C LEU A 222 8.90 3.26 -1.53
N LEU A 223 8.81 3.72 -0.27
CA LEU A 223 9.83 4.57 0.35
C LEU A 223 10.95 3.79 1.04
N SER A 224 10.73 2.54 1.44
CA SER A 224 11.72 1.75 2.19
C SER A 224 11.60 0.24 1.96
N ASP A 225 12.76 -0.46 1.98
CA ASP A 225 12.87 -1.94 1.92
C ASP A 225 12.98 -2.59 3.30
N ARG A 226 13.15 -1.80 4.37
CA ARG A 226 13.36 -2.34 5.72
C ARG A 226 12.03 -2.38 6.46
N LEU A 227 11.54 -3.58 6.78
CA LEU A 227 10.25 -3.79 7.43
C LEU A 227 9.99 -2.88 8.67
N PRO A 228 10.93 -2.68 9.61
CA PRO A 228 10.68 -1.78 10.74
C PRO A 228 10.44 -0.33 10.31
N ARG A 229 11.16 0.13 9.26
CA ARG A 229 10.95 1.48 8.71
C ARG A 229 9.63 1.58 7.96
N VAL A 230 9.23 0.51 7.25
CA VAL A 230 7.93 0.44 6.56
C VAL A 230 6.80 0.55 7.57
N LEU A 231 6.86 -0.19 8.70
CA LEU A 231 5.86 -0.09 9.78
C LEU A 231 5.76 1.34 10.33
N GLY A 232 6.90 1.96 10.68
CA GLY A 232 6.91 3.34 11.19
C GLY A 232 6.42 4.37 10.17
N LEU A 233 6.86 4.27 8.90
CA LEU A 233 6.41 5.15 7.82
C LEU A 233 4.92 4.97 7.52
N SER A 234 4.42 3.74 7.54
CA SER A 234 3.00 3.45 7.33
C SER A 234 2.12 4.14 8.37
N VAL A 235 2.48 4.02 9.66
CA VAL A 235 1.79 4.71 10.76
C VAL A 235 1.88 6.22 10.57
N LEU A 236 3.06 6.76 10.27
CA LEU A 236 3.25 8.20 10.06
C LEU A 236 2.38 8.73 8.91
N ILE A 237 2.36 8.04 7.77
CA ILE A 237 1.54 8.41 6.61
C ILE A 237 0.05 8.27 6.94
N GLY A 238 -0.36 7.23 7.67
CA GLY A 238 -1.73 7.05 8.13
C GLY A 238 -2.20 8.18 9.03
N VAL A 239 -1.40 8.54 10.05
CA VAL A 239 -1.69 9.68 10.93
C VAL A 239 -1.69 11.01 10.16
N ALA A 240 -0.74 11.21 9.24
CA ALA A 240 -0.72 12.39 8.38
C ALA A 240 -1.98 12.47 7.50
N SER A 241 -2.48 11.33 7.00
CA SER A 241 -3.74 11.25 6.25
C SER A 241 -4.95 11.63 7.11
N ALA A 242 -4.97 11.22 8.38
CA ALA A 242 -6.04 11.55 9.32
C ALA A 242 -6.06 13.07 9.61
N LEU A 243 -4.92 13.62 10.01
CA LEU A 243 -4.81 15.05 10.36
C LEU A 243 -5.01 15.96 9.13
N GLY A 244 -4.36 15.61 8.02
CA GLY A 244 -4.50 16.35 6.75
C GLY A 244 -5.90 16.27 6.17
N GLY A 245 -6.54 15.09 6.26
CA GLY A 245 -7.92 14.88 5.84
C GLY A 245 -8.91 15.67 6.67
N TYR A 246 -8.73 15.72 7.98
CA TYR A 246 -9.54 16.56 8.85
C TYR A 246 -9.40 18.05 8.51
N ALA A 247 -8.17 18.53 8.28
CA ALA A 247 -7.93 19.91 7.88
C ALA A 247 -8.59 20.24 6.53
N LEU A 248 -8.51 19.31 5.56
CA LEU A 248 -9.12 19.43 4.24
C LEU A 248 -10.65 19.45 4.35
N ALA A 249 -11.25 18.57 5.15
CA ALA A 249 -12.69 18.51 5.40
C ALA A 249 -13.22 19.83 5.94
N ARG A 250 -12.51 20.43 6.90
CA ARG A 250 -12.87 21.74 7.45
C ARG A 250 -12.76 22.89 6.43
N ALA A 251 -11.73 22.82 5.56
CA ALA A 251 -11.52 23.86 4.56
C ALA A 251 -12.56 23.83 3.44
N LEU A 252 -13.08 22.64 3.11
CA LEU A 252 -14.04 22.42 2.01
C LEU A 252 -15.48 22.21 2.50
N ASP A 253 -15.71 22.20 3.82
CA ASP A 253 -17.01 21.85 4.43
C ASP A 253 -17.54 20.51 3.89
N ALA A 254 -16.68 19.49 3.91
CA ALA A 254 -16.93 18.18 3.31
C ALA A 254 -16.82 17.05 4.34
N SER A 255 -17.22 15.83 3.96
CA SER A 255 -17.08 14.63 4.79
C SER A 255 -15.65 14.42 5.25
N ILE A 256 -15.46 14.20 6.57
CA ILE A 256 -14.14 13.94 7.18
C ILE A 256 -13.56 12.65 6.63
N ALA A 257 -14.36 11.56 6.59
CA ALA A 257 -13.91 10.26 6.09
C ALA A 257 -13.49 10.32 4.62
N GLY A 258 -14.28 10.97 3.77
CA GLY A 258 -13.98 11.17 2.35
C GLY A 258 -12.69 11.98 2.15
N SER A 259 -12.51 13.07 2.88
CA SER A 259 -11.31 13.91 2.82
C SER A 259 -10.06 13.18 3.28
N MET A 260 -10.15 12.35 4.33
CA MET A 260 -9.04 11.50 4.79
C MET A 260 -8.65 10.47 3.73
N ALA A 261 -9.62 9.83 3.06
CA ALA A 261 -9.35 8.89 1.98
C ALA A 261 -8.66 9.57 0.79
N VAL A 262 -9.10 10.79 0.43
CA VAL A 262 -8.46 11.60 -0.62
C VAL A 262 -7.02 11.93 -0.25
N VAL A 263 -6.76 12.40 0.97
CA VAL A 263 -5.39 12.73 1.41
C VAL A 263 -4.51 11.48 1.45
N ALA A 264 -5.03 10.32 1.91
CA ALA A 264 -4.31 9.05 1.87
C ALA A 264 -3.93 8.66 0.42
N GLY A 265 -4.87 8.80 -0.52
CA GLY A 265 -4.64 8.59 -1.95
C GLY A 265 -3.61 9.55 -2.54
N LEU A 266 -3.65 10.84 -2.18
CA LEU A 266 -2.68 11.84 -2.63
C LEU A 266 -1.26 11.55 -2.10
N LEU A 267 -1.12 11.17 -0.83
CA LEU A 267 0.18 10.80 -0.25
C LEU A 267 0.73 9.52 -0.92
N PHE A 268 -0.13 8.54 -1.20
CA PHE A 268 0.27 7.36 -1.97
C PHE A 268 0.68 7.74 -3.39
N GLY A 269 -0.11 8.56 -4.11
CA GLY A 269 0.22 9.05 -5.45
C GLY A 269 1.55 9.83 -5.47
N ALA A 270 1.80 10.67 -4.45
CA ALA A 270 3.08 11.34 -4.29
C ALA A 270 4.25 10.35 -4.08
N ALA A 271 4.04 9.29 -3.29
CA ALA A 271 5.04 8.23 -3.13
C ALA A 271 5.29 7.50 -4.46
N VAL A 272 4.26 7.18 -5.23
CA VAL A 272 4.39 6.57 -6.58
C VAL A 272 5.18 7.49 -7.52
N ALA A 273 4.92 8.78 -7.50
CA ALA A 273 5.61 9.74 -8.37
C ALA A 273 7.07 9.96 -7.96
N PHE A 274 7.33 10.18 -6.67
CA PHE A 274 8.59 10.74 -6.18
C PHE A 274 9.45 9.80 -5.32
N ALA A 275 9.04 8.55 -5.06
CA ALA A 275 9.81 7.62 -4.24
C ALA A 275 11.25 7.46 -4.74
N PRO A 276 12.27 7.52 -3.86
CA PRO A 276 13.67 7.38 -4.23
C PRO A 276 13.95 6.03 -4.90
N GLY A 277 14.42 6.04 -6.14
CA GLY A 277 14.78 4.85 -6.91
C GLY A 277 13.64 4.04 -7.51
N ARG A 278 12.42 4.11 -6.96
CA ARG A 278 11.23 3.35 -7.39
C ARG A 278 10.13 4.22 -8.00
N GLY A 279 10.12 5.52 -7.70
CA GLY A 279 9.11 6.45 -8.22
C GLY A 279 9.23 6.66 -9.73
N LEU A 280 8.11 7.03 -10.34
CA LEU A 280 8.03 7.26 -11.79
C LEU A 280 9.07 8.27 -12.28
N VAL A 281 9.29 9.36 -11.53
CA VAL A 281 10.30 10.36 -11.86
C VAL A 281 11.72 9.78 -11.81
N ALA A 282 12.01 8.96 -10.80
CA ALA A 282 13.32 8.31 -10.68
C ALA A 282 13.54 7.29 -11.81
N GLN A 283 12.52 6.51 -12.15
CA GLN A 283 12.55 5.57 -13.27
C GLN A 283 12.76 6.28 -14.63
N ALA A 284 12.00 7.35 -14.88
CA ALA A 284 12.15 8.13 -16.10
C ALA A 284 13.55 8.72 -16.24
N ARG A 285 14.11 9.29 -15.15
CA ARG A 285 15.48 9.80 -15.10
C ARG A 285 16.51 8.68 -15.35
N ARG A 286 16.31 7.51 -14.75
CA ARG A 286 17.19 6.34 -14.94
C ARG A 286 17.17 5.87 -16.39
N GLN A 287 15.97 5.71 -16.99
CA GLN A 287 15.81 5.33 -18.38
C GLN A 287 16.46 6.36 -19.33
N ALA A 288 16.25 7.66 -19.09
CA ALA A 288 16.89 8.70 -19.89
C ALA A 288 18.43 8.64 -19.82
N ARG A 289 18.98 8.39 -18.62
CA ARG A 289 20.45 8.21 -18.46
C ARG A 289 20.95 6.94 -19.13
N GLN A 290 20.22 5.82 -19.03
CA GLN A 290 20.59 4.57 -19.68
C GLN A 290 20.54 4.68 -21.22
N ARG A 291 19.53 5.37 -21.78
CA ARG A 291 19.44 5.62 -23.23
C ARG A 291 20.66 6.40 -23.72
N VAL A 292 21.07 7.46 -23.01
CA VAL A 292 22.26 8.25 -23.39
C VAL A 292 23.54 7.42 -23.22
N ALA A 293 23.68 6.63 -22.16
CA ALA A 293 24.84 5.76 -21.95
C ALA A 293 24.95 4.67 -23.01
N PHE A 294 23.83 4.08 -23.43
CA PHE A 294 23.78 3.10 -24.52
C PHE A 294 24.15 3.75 -25.86
N ALA A 295 23.58 4.93 -26.16
CA ALA A 295 23.93 5.68 -27.35
C ALA A 295 25.42 6.04 -27.43
N GLN A 296 26.04 6.42 -26.29
CA GLN A 296 27.47 6.63 -26.23
C GLN A 296 28.28 5.38 -26.58
N ARG A 297 27.90 4.20 -26.06
CA ARG A 297 28.57 2.93 -26.41
C ARG A 297 28.44 2.65 -27.88
N MET A 298 27.24 2.78 -28.45
CA MET A 298 27.02 2.61 -29.90
C MET A 298 27.84 3.58 -30.72
N LEU A 299 27.91 4.86 -30.33
CA LEU A 299 28.73 5.86 -31.00
C LEU A 299 30.22 5.47 -31.00
N LEU A 300 30.75 5.04 -29.84
CA LEU A 300 32.14 4.65 -29.72
C LEU A 300 32.47 3.42 -30.59
N VAL A 301 31.59 2.42 -30.61
CA VAL A 301 31.74 1.22 -31.45
C VAL A 301 31.66 1.58 -32.93
N HIS A 302 30.71 2.44 -33.32
CA HIS A 302 30.55 2.91 -34.70
C HIS A 302 31.82 3.65 -35.16
N LEU A 303 32.33 4.60 -34.38
CA LEU A 303 33.55 5.33 -34.72
C LEU A 303 34.78 4.39 -34.81
N LEU A 304 34.87 3.37 -33.90
CA LEU A 304 35.97 2.40 -33.97
C LEU A 304 35.91 1.53 -35.23
N HIS A 305 34.69 1.16 -35.64
CA HIS A 305 34.50 0.33 -36.83
C HIS A 305 34.91 1.04 -38.13
N HIS A 306 34.67 2.35 -38.20
CA HIS A 306 34.99 3.18 -39.39
C HIS A 306 36.37 3.84 -39.28
N GLU A 307 37.09 3.72 -38.19
CA GLU A 307 38.45 4.30 -38.03
C GLU A 307 39.43 3.67 -39.01
N GLY A 308 40.05 4.52 -39.87
CA GLY A 308 41.00 4.07 -40.87
C GLY A 308 40.40 3.46 -42.16
N THR A 309 39.07 3.49 -42.29
CA THR A 309 38.40 3.09 -43.56
C THR A 309 38.32 4.27 -44.54
N PRO A 310 38.22 4.02 -45.86
CA PRO A 310 38.04 5.08 -46.87
C PRO A 310 36.84 5.97 -46.65
N ASP A 311 35.80 5.43 -46.00
CA ASP A 311 34.53 6.11 -45.72
C ASP A 311 34.51 6.86 -44.38
N ALA A 312 35.63 6.86 -43.63
CA ALA A 312 35.72 7.45 -42.28
C ALA A 312 35.27 8.92 -42.21
N GLU A 313 35.66 9.73 -43.22
CA GLU A 313 35.28 11.16 -43.27
C GLU A 313 33.77 11.37 -43.40
N ARG A 314 33.05 10.45 -44.03
CA ARG A 314 31.60 10.51 -44.22
C ARG A 314 30.88 9.91 -43.00
N GLU A 315 31.25 8.70 -42.60
CA GLU A 315 30.60 7.90 -41.55
C GLU A 315 30.81 8.49 -40.16
N CYS A 316 31.91 9.17 -39.91
CA CYS A 316 32.19 9.79 -38.61
C CYS A 316 31.62 11.23 -38.46
N ARG A 317 30.83 11.74 -39.42
CA ARG A 317 30.16 13.04 -39.29
C ARG A 317 28.94 12.98 -38.42
N VAL A 318 28.72 14.05 -37.66
CA VAL A 318 27.54 14.15 -36.77
C VAL A 318 26.23 14.07 -37.57
N ASP A 319 26.17 14.65 -38.77
CA ASP A 319 24.99 14.65 -39.64
C ASP A 319 24.64 13.23 -40.13
N HIS A 320 25.64 12.39 -40.34
CA HIS A 320 25.46 11.02 -40.84
C HIS A 320 24.97 10.08 -39.70
N LEU A 321 25.25 10.39 -38.46
CA LEU A 321 24.72 9.62 -37.31
C LEU A 321 23.19 9.64 -37.26
N GLU A 322 22.53 10.67 -37.79
CA GLU A 322 21.08 10.77 -37.88
C GLU A 322 20.51 9.73 -38.83
N GLU A 323 21.15 9.56 -39.98
CA GLU A 323 20.71 8.62 -41.02
C GLU A 323 21.04 7.17 -40.67
N HIS A 324 22.26 6.90 -40.20
CA HIS A 324 22.76 5.53 -39.96
C HIS A 324 22.28 4.92 -38.66
N LEU A 325 22.21 5.69 -37.58
CA LEU A 325 21.75 5.22 -36.28
C LEU A 325 20.27 5.53 -36.00
N HIS A 326 19.58 6.16 -36.95
CA HIS A 326 18.18 6.60 -36.82
C HIS A 326 17.94 7.43 -35.55
N TRP A 327 18.90 8.29 -35.19
CA TRP A 327 18.77 9.19 -34.04
C TRP A 327 18.19 10.52 -34.50
N SER A 328 17.35 11.15 -33.63
CA SER A 328 16.99 12.54 -33.89
C SER A 328 18.20 13.45 -33.61
N GLY A 329 18.36 14.55 -34.37
CA GLY A 329 19.50 15.46 -34.22
C GLY A 329 19.73 15.97 -32.80
N ALA A 330 18.65 16.28 -32.10
CA ALA A 330 18.73 16.67 -30.67
C ALA A 330 19.27 15.55 -29.78
N PHE A 331 18.99 14.29 -30.08
CA PHE A 331 19.49 13.14 -29.34
C PHE A 331 20.93 12.81 -29.69
N ALA A 332 21.29 12.82 -31.00
CA ALA A 332 22.66 12.66 -31.48
C ALA A 332 23.59 13.71 -30.85
N ALA A 333 23.21 14.99 -30.86
CA ALA A 333 23.96 16.06 -30.21
C ALA A 333 24.14 15.86 -28.71
N ARG A 334 23.15 15.28 -28.01
CA ARG A 334 23.29 14.95 -26.58
C ARG A 334 24.26 13.80 -26.34
N ALA A 335 24.22 12.76 -27.15
CA ALA A 335 25.10 11.60 -27.07
C ALA A 335 26.56 12.01 -27.33
N VAL A 336 26.79 12.79 -28.39
CA VAL A 336 28.12 13.34 -28.76
C VAL A 336 28.66 14.22 -27.60
N ARG A 337 27.93 15.24 -27.15
CA ARG A 337 28.34 16.10 -26.02
C ARG A 337 28.65 15.31 -24.76
N ALA A 338 27.95 14.22 -24.52
CA ALA A 338 28.20 13.39 -23.36
C ALA A 338 29.46 12.52 -23.53
N ALA A 339 29.80 12.09 -24.75
CA ALA A 339 31.05 11.40 -25.07
C ALA A 339 32.26 12.35 -25.04
N GLU A 340 32.12 13.57 -25.55
CA GLU A 340 33.12 14.64 -25.47
C GLU A 340 33.45 14.97 -24.01
N ARG A 341 32.42 15.18 -23.15
CA ARG A 341 32.63 15.46 -21.70
C ARG A 341 33.33 14.34 -20.95
N ARG A 342 33.27 13.10 -21.42
CA ARG A 342 34.02 11.98 -20.85
C ARG A 342 35.44 11.85 -21.46
N GLY A 343 35.82 12.71 -22.37
CA GLY A 343 37.09 12.63 -23.06
C GLY A 343 37.26 11.41 -23.94
N ALA A 344 36.12 10.79 -24.36
CA ALA A 344 36.16 9.60 -25.20
C ALA A 344 36.15 9.92 -26.71
N VAL A 345 35.63 11.09 -27.07
CA VAL A 345 35.52 11.57 -28.46
C VAL A 345 35.99 13.00 -28.51
N GLU A 346 36.69 13.34 -29.59
CA GLU A 346 37.10 14.69 -29.93
C GLU A 346 36.47 15.08 -31.28
N ARG A 347 36.12 16.37 -31.42
CA ARG A 347 35.59 16.92 -32.65
C ARG A 347 36.71 17.46 -33.55
N GLN A 348 36.84 16.96 -34.75
CA GLN A 348 37.76 17.43 -35.76
C GLN A 348 36.95 18.03 -36.93
N GLY A 349 36.63 19.33 -36.81
CA GLY A 349 35.73 19.99 -37.77
C GLY A 349 34.32 19.45 -37.71
N ALA A 350 33.82 18.87 -38.80
CA ALA A 350 32.52 18.22 -38.87
C ALA A 350 32.54 16.73 -38.45
N ALA A 351 33.70 16.10 -38.40
CA ALA A 351 33.89 14.71 -38.06
C ALA A 351 34.21 14.52 -36.55
N LEU A 352 33.93 13.32 -36.05
CA LEU A 352 34.24 12.87 -34.70
C LEU A 352 35.39 11.86 -34.74
N ALA A 353 36.37 12.01 -33.86
CA ALA A 353 37.49 11.08 -33.71
C ALA A 353 37.53 10.47 -32.32
N LEU A 354 37.94 9.20 -32.21
CA LEU A 354 38.13 8.57 -30.91
C LEU A 354 39.45 9.00 -30.27
N THR A 355 39.41 9.37 -28.98
CA THR A 355 40.61 9.51 -28.17
C THR A 355 41.20 8.13 -27.81
N THR A 356 42.40 8.10 -27.23
CA THR A 356 42.99 6.84 -26.71
C THR A 356 42.08 6.16 -25.68
N ALA A 357 41.45 6.96 -24.81
CA ALA A 357 40.47 6.47 -23.83
C ALA A 357 39.19 5.97 -24.52
N GLY A 358 38.75 6.64 -25.57
CA GLY A 358 37.60 6.25 -26.36
C GLY A 358 37.79 4.90 -27.07
N ARG A 359 38.96 4.64 -27.66
CA ARG A 359 39.28 3.34 -28.26
C ARG A 359 39.25 2.19 -27.25
N VAL A 360 39.81 2.39 -26.08
CA VAL A 360 39.73 1.40 -24.99
C VAL A 360 38.28 1.12 -24.58
N ALA A 361 37.48 2.20 -24.40
CA ALA A 361 36.07 2.07 -24.05
C ALA A 361 35.23 1.39 -25.14
N ALA A 362 35.49 1.68 -26.43
CA ALA A 362 34.83 1.07 -27.56
C ALA A 362 35.13 -0.45 -27.64
N ARG A 363 36.40 -0.85 -27.51
CA ARG A 363 36.81 -2.27 -27.49
C ARG A 363 36.15 -3.02 -26.34
N ARG A 364 36.08 -2.43 -25.15
CA ARG A 364 35.38 -3.02 -24.00
C ARG A 364 33.89 -3.20 -24.27
N ALA A 365 33.24 -2.21 -24.90
CA ALA A 365 31.81 -2.28 -25.24
C ALA A 365 31.48 -3.35 -26.29
N MET A 366 32.45 -3.83 -27.06
CA MET A 366 32.27 -4.95 -28.02
C MET A 366 32.40 -6.33 -27.37
N THR A 367 32.98 -6.42 -26.16
CA THR A 367 33.17 -7.68 -25.44
C THR A 367 32.18 -7.91 -24.30
N GLU A 368 31.44 -6.88 -23.87
CA GLU A 368 30.32 -6.94 -22.91
C GLU A 368 28.97 -7.11 -23.61
#